data_054278b708cd52e145773b7b157e2b3e
#
_entry.id   054278b708cd52e145773b7b157e2b3e
#
_cell.length_a   1.000
_cell.length_b   1.000
_cell.length_c   1.000
_cell.angle_alpha   90.00
_cell.angle_beta   90.00
_cell.angle_gamma   90.00
#
_symmetry.space_group_name_H-M   'P 1'
#
loop_
_entity.id
_entity.type
_entity.pdbx_description
1 polymer ?
#
loop_
_entity_poly.entity_id
_entity_poly.type
_entity_poly.pdbx_seq_one_letter_code
_entity_poly.pdbx_strand_id
1 'polypeptide(L)'
;MIIVGCGRVGSTLAKELSSEGHDVVIVDRDATAFRRVGENFTGKTITGIGFDRGVLTSAGITADSAVMAVTSGDNSNILIARVARELFGVSNVVARIYDPRRAAIYERLGISTVATVAWTSNRIRQTILPHESEPEWSDPSSTFQLVERRVTASLAGTTIEKTEANIVLLHRVSSTEVPTSSTVLQQDDVIHILATAQDIAAFDAQLSGAATSHNGGHS
;
A
#
# COMPACT_ATOMS: atom_id res chain seq x y z
N MET A 1 13.28 15.72 -8.19
CA MET A 1 13.08 14.44 -7.46
C MET A 1 14.31 13.55 -7.65
N ILE A 2 14.75 12.83 -6.62
CA ILE A 2 15.94 11.96 -6.68
C ILE A 2 15.53 10.53 -6.37
N ILE A 3 15.77 9.62 -7.32
CA ILE A 3 15.49 8.19 -7.17
C ILE A 3 16.83 7.46 -7.04
N VAL A 4 17.03 6.73 -5.96
CA VAL A 4 18.26 5.95 -5.75
C VAL A 4 17.97 4.46 -5.90
N GLY A 5 18.57 3.87 -6.94
CA GLY A 5 18.35 2.50 -7.40
C GLY A 5 17.58 2.44 -8.71
N CYS A 6 18.27 2.07 -9.80
CA CYS A 6 17.68 1.89 -11.14
C CYS A 6 17.28 0.41 -11.39
N GLY A 7 16.64 -0.22 -10.37
CA GLY A 7 16.00 -1.52 -10.51
C GLY A 7 14.63 -1.40 -11.18
N ARG A 8 13.82 -2.47 -11.13
CA ARG A 8 12.44 -2.46 -11.68
C ARG A 8 11.59 -1.32 -11.12
N VAL A 9 11.55 -1.16 -9.80
CA VAL A 9 10.76 -0.10 -9.15
C VAL A 9 11.29 1.27 -9.53
N GLY A 10 12.59 1.54 -9.35
CA GLY A 10 13.16 2.87 -9.60
C GLY A 10 13.07 3.30 -11.06
N SER A 11 13.28 2.39 -12.02
CA SER A 11 13.14 2.72 -13.44
C SER A 11 11.68 2.98 -13.86
N THR A 12 10.70 2.30 -13.25
CA THR A 12 9.28 2.56 -13.47
C THR A 12 8.91 3.95 -12.93
N LEU A 13 9.23 4.23 -11.66
CA LEU A 13 8.99 5.54 -11.05
C LEU A 13 9.66 6.67 -11.83
N ALA A 14 10.91 6.47 -12.30
CA ALA A 14 11.62 7.48 -13.06
C ALA A 14 10.89 7.83 -14.37
N LYS A 15 10.36 6.84 -15.07
CA LYS A 15 9.60 7.06 -16.32
C LYS A 15 8.27 7.75 -16.06
N GLU A 16 7.52 7.30 -15.09
CA GLU A 16 6.21 7.85 -14.74
C GLU A 16 6.35 9.32 -14.33
N LEU A 17 7.19 9.60 -13.33
CA LEU A 17 7.38 10.95 -12.82
C LEU A 17 7.97 11.90 -13.88
N SER A 18 8.87 11.41 -14.73
CA SER A 18 9.39 12.21 -15.85
C SER A 18 8.30 12.51 -16.89
N SER A 19 7.40 11.54 -17.18
CA SER A 19 6.28 11.75 -18.08
C SER A 19 5.22 12.72 -17.54
N GLU A 20 5.11 12.83 -16.22
CA GLU A 20 4.28 13.81 -15.51
C GLU A 20 4.89 15.21 -15.45
N GLY A 21 6.10 15.39 -16.01
CA GLY A 21 6.77 16.69 -16.10
C GLY A 21 7.64 17.05 -14.90
N HIS A 22 7.96 16.09 -14.04
CA HIS A 22 8.87 16.31 -12.92
C HIS A 22 10.35 16.23 -13.34
N ASP A 23 11.19 17.08 -12.73
CA ASP A 23 12.64 16.98 -12.84
C ASP A 23 13.13 15.77 -12.04
N VAL A 24 13.53 14.71 -12.74
CA VAL A 24 13.95 13.45 -12.15
C VAL A 24 15.43 13.20 -12.34
N VAL A 25 16.13 12.89 -11.25
CA VAL A 25 17.50 12.38 -11.26
C VAL A 25 17.48 10.96 -10.72
N ILE A 26 18.00 10.01 -11.50
CA ILE A 26 18.13 8.64 -11.05
C ILE A 26 19.60 8.28 -10.81
N VAL A 27 19.87 7.69 -9.64
CA VAL A 27 21.22 7.30 -9.18
C VAL A 27 21.29 5.78 -9.08
N ASP A 28 22.32 5.18 -9.65
CA ASP A 28 22.66 3.77 -9.43
C ASP A 28 24.17 3.57 -9.44
N ARG A 29 24.66 2.60 -8.70
CA ARG A 29 26.09 2.22 -8.72
C ARG A 29 26.53 1.53 -10.01
N ASP A 30 25.58 0.91 -10.71
CA ASP A 30 25.78 0.20 -11.97
C ASP A 30 25.23 1.02 -13.15
N ALA A 31 26.14 1.61 -13.94
CA ALA A 31 25.77 2.39 -15.12
C ALA A 31 24.92 1.59 -16.13
N THR A 32 25.06 0.25 -16.17
CA THR A 32 24.27 -0.60 -17.09
C THR A 32 22.80 -0.67 -16.69
N ALA A 33 22.48 -0.39 -15.41
CA ALA A 33 21.11 -0.36 -14.92
C ALA A 33 20.25 0.68 -15.62
N PHE A 34 20.85 1.79 -16.07
CA PHE A 34 20.12 2.89 -16.73
C PHE A 34 19.48 2.51 -18.08
N ARG A 35 19.86 1.37 -18.67
CA ARG A 35 19.14 0.84 -19.84
C ARG A 35 17.65 0.61 -19.57
N ARG A 36 17.25 0.44 -18.31
CA ARG A 36 15.85 0.22 -17.90
C ARG A 36 14.97 1.43 -18.04
N VAL A 37 15.51 2.64 -17.94
CA VAL A 37 14.71 3.87 -18.15
C VAL A 37 14.42 4.11 -19.61
N GLY A 38 15.26 3.57 -20.52
CA GLY A 38 15.05 3.67 -21.97
C GLY A 38 15.41 5.05 -22.53
N GLU A 39 15.29 5.17 -23.87
CA GLU A 39 15.72 6.35 -24.63
C GLU A 39 14.79 7.57 -24.43
N ASN A 40 13.54 7.33 -24.06
CA ASN A 40 12.55 8.39 -23.85
C ASN A 40 12.63 9.04 -22.45
N PHE A 41 13.55 8.61 -21.60
CA PHE A 41 13.74 9.22 -20.30
C PHE A 41 14.45 10.58 -20.45
N THR A 42 13.75 11.63 -20.08
CA THR A 42 14.25 13.02 -20.19
C THR A 42 15.00 13.50 -18.95
N GLY A 43 14.98 12.70 -17.86
CA GLY A 43 15.69 13.02 -16.63
C GLY A 43 17.20 12.77 -16.72
N LYS A 44 17.88 12.99 -15.59
CA LYS A 44 19.35 12.83 -15.47
C LYS A 44 19.70 11.49 -14.84
N THR A 45 20.73 10.82 -15.33
CA THR A 45 21.29 9.63 -14.74
C THR A 45 22.65 9.91 -14.09
N ILE A 46 22.91 9.37 -12.90
CA ILE A 46 24.18 9.54 -12.19
C ILE A 46 24.67 8.20 -11.71
N THR A 47 25.87 7.83 -12.10
CA THR A 47 26.52 6.61 -11.59
C THR A 47 27.22 6.91 -10.29
N GLY A 48 26.88 6.15 -9.23
CA GLY A 48 27.52 6.31 -7.92
C GLY A 48 26.79 5.61 -6.80
N ILE A 49 27.39 5.65 -5.62
CA ILE A 49 26.83 5.05 -4.41
C ILE A 49 25.81 6.03 -3.83
N GLY A 50 24.56 5.59 -3.70
CA GLY A 50 23.44 6.47 -3.37
C GLY A 50 23.44 7.13 -1.98
N PHE A 51 24.26 6.69 -1.04
CA PHE A 51 24.47 7.35 0.23
C PHE A 51 25.77 8.19 0.27
N ASP A 52 26.52 8.25 -0.82
CA ASP A 52 27.69 9.12 -0.93
C ASP A 52 27.24 10.58 -1.05
N ARG A 53 27.81 11.43 -0.19
CA ARG A 53 27.45 12.85 -0.14
C ARG A 53 27.75 13.58 -1.46
N GLY A 54 28.88 13.27 -2.09
CA GLY A 54 29.29 13.88 -3.36
C GLY A 54 28.35 13.50 -4.50
N VAL A 55 27.90 12.23 -4.53
CA VAL A 55 26.93 11.72 -5.49
C VAL A 55 25.58 12.42 -5.33
N LEU A 56 25.07 12.54 -4.11
CA LEU A 56 23.80 13.23 -3.84
C LEU A 56 23.92 14.74 -4.14
N THR A 57 25.03 15.36 -3.82
CA THR A 57 25.29 16.77 -4.20
C THR A 57 25.28 16.93 -5.73
N SER A 58 25.93 16.01 -6.47
CA SER A 58 25.90 16.01 -7.94
C SER A 58 24.52 15.75 -8.53
N ALA A 59 23.65 15.07 -7.78
CA ALA A 59 22.25 14.89 -8.10
C ALA A 59 21.40 16.14 -7.85
N GLY A 60 21.98 17.19 -7.26
CA GLY A 60 21.28 18.43 -6.97
C GLY A 60 20.34 18.34 -5.77
N ILE A 61 20.68 17.53 -4.77
CA ILE A 61 19.86 17.38 -3.56
C ILE A 61 19.80 18.72 -2.78
N THR A 62 18.59 19.10 -2.39
CA THR A 62 18.30 20.25 -1.53
C THR A 62 17.26 19.85 -0.49
N ALA A 63 16.99 20.68 0.51
CA ALA A 63 15.97 20.44 1.51
C ALA A 63 14.56 20.25 0.92
N ASP A 64 14.28 20.88 -0.25
CA ASP A 64 13.01 20.78 -0.96
C ASP A 64 12.92 19.54 -1.89
N SER A 65 13.98 18.74 -1.95
CA SER A 65 13.98 17.53 -2.78
C SER A 65 13.03 16.48 -2.24
N ALA A 66 12.48 15.64 -3.13
CA ALA A 66 11.91 14.35 -2.76
C ALA A 66 12.92 13.25 -3.07
N VAL A 67 13.20 12.38 -2.10
CA VAL A 67 14.18 11.30 -2.22
C VAL A 67 13.52 9.95 -2.04
N MET A 68 13.67 9.07 -3.03
CA MET A 68 13.13 7.70 -3.06
C MET A 68 14.28 6.70 -3.06
N ALA A 69 14.51 6.01 -1.94
CA ALA A 69 15.52 4.99 -1.80
C ALA A 69 14.93 3.61 -2.10
N VAL A 70 15.16 3.10 -3.32
CA VAL A 70 14.53 1.87 -3.83
C VAL A 70 15.55 0.84 -4.36
N THR A 71 16.75 0.84 -3.80
CA THR A 71 17.78 -0.16 -4.11
C THR A 71 17.38 -1.56 -3.64
N SER A 72 18.15 -2.57 -3.97
CA SER A 72 17.85 -3.96 -3.57
C SER A 72 18.12 -4.26 -2.08
N GLY A 73 18.69 -3.35 -1.32
CA GLY A 73 19.11 -3.61 0.07
C GLY A 73 18.48 -2.66 1.07
N ASP A 74 17.80 -3.20 2.10
CA ASP A 74 17.18 -2.43 3.16
C ASP A 74 18.17 -1.50 3.86
N ASN A 75 19.35 -2.02 4.21
CA ASN A 75 20.39 -1.21 4.87
C ASN A 75 20.83 -0.01 4.02
N SER A 76 20.99 -0.22 2.71
CA SER A 76 21.34 0.87 1.80
C SER A 76 20.21 1.90 1.72
N ASN A 77 18.96 1.44 1.61
CA ASN A 77 17.80 2.34 1.52
C ASN A 77 17.65 3.19 2.78
N ILE A 78 17.83 2.60 3.96
CA ILE A 78 17.80 3.34 5.21
C ILE A 78 18.97 4.33 5.31
N LEU A 79 20.18 3.93 4.93
CA LEU A 79 21.32 4.82 4.96
C LEU A 79 21.15 6.01 4.02
N ILE A 80 20.62 5.78 2.80
CA ILE A 80 20.28 6.85 1.86
C ILE A 80 19.24 7.80 2.48
N ALA A 81 18.17 7.26 3.06
CA ALA A 81 17.12 8.07 3.69
C ALA A 81 17.66 8.91 4.85
N ARG A 82 18.51 8.35 5.71
CA ARG A 82 19.13 9.06 6.81
C ARG A 82 20.07 10.15 6.32
N VAL A 83 20.93 9.87 5.36
CA VAL A 83 21.83 10.85 4.76
C VAL A 83 21.03 12.01 4.15
N ALA A 84 19.97 11.73 3.39
CA ALA A 84 19.12 12.77 2.82
C ALA A 84 18.49 13.65 3.91
N ARG A 85 17.97 13.06 4.98
CA ARG A 85 17.33 13.81 6.07
C ARG A 85 18.32 14.54 6.96
N GLU A 86 19.34 13.82 7.45
CA GLU A 86 20.22 14.34 8.50
C GLU A 86 21.28 15.32 7.96
N LEU A 87 21.79 15.09 6.74
CA LEU A 87 22.84 15.95 6.16
C LEU A 87 22.31 17.02 5.20
N PHE A 88 21.19 16.75 4.52
CA PHE A 88 20.64 17.68 3.52
C PHE A 88 19.31 18.31 3.93
N GLY A 89 18.74 17.91 5.07
CA GLY A 89 17.50 18.47 5.60
C GLY A 89 16.25 18.11 4.80
N VAL A 90 16.31 17.04 3.99
CA VAL A 90 15.17 16.63 3.15
C VAL A 90 14.05 16.10 4.04
N SER A 91 12.88 16.72 3.97
CA SER A 91 11.70 16.25 4.70
C SER A 91 10.95 15.14 3.97
N ASN A 92 10.98 15.13 2.64
CA ASN A 92 10.20 14.22 1.79
C ASN A 92 11.05 13.02 1.35
N VAL A 93 11.19 12.02 2.23
CA VAL A 93 12.02 10.84 1.98
C VAL A 93 11.20 9.57 2.17
N VAL A 94 11.28 8.66 1.19
CA VAL A 94 10.66 7.33 1.24
C VAL A 94 11.72 6.26 1.02
N ALA A 95 11.72 5.22 1.85
CA ALA A 95 12.61 4.08 1.74
C ALA A 95 11.83 2.78 1.52
N ARG A 96 12.22 2.00 0.51
CA ARG A 96 11.72 0.65 0.33
C ARG A 96 12.38 -0.30 1.32
N ILE A 97 11.59 -1.03 2.08
CA ILE A 97 12.04 -2.02 3.06
C ILE A 97 11.36 -3.34 2.78
N TYR A 98 12.12 -4.42 2.71
CA TYR A 98 11.58 -5.76 2.51
C TYR A 98 11.05 -6.37 3.81
N ASP A 99 11.77 -6.16 4.92
CA ASP A 99 11.41 -6.70 6.24
C ASP A 99 10.42 -5.76 6.94
N PRO A 100 9.15 -6.18 7.15
CA PRO A 100 8.15 -5.33 7.78
C PRO A 100 8.46 -4.97 9.24
N ARG A 101 9.21 -5.82 9.97
CA ARG A 101 9.62 -5.51 11.36
C ARG A 101 10.58 -4.34 11.38
N ARG A 102 11.46 -4.27 10.39
CA ARG A 102 12.39 -3.15 10.24
C ARG A 102 11.67 -1.88 9.78
N ALA A 103 10.71 -1.99 8.87
CA ALA A 103 9.89 -0.87 8.43
C ALA A 103 9.28 -0.14 9.63
N ALA A 104 8.60 -0.85 10.53
CA ALA A 104 7.98 -0.28 11.72
C ALA A 104 8.96 0.46 12.66
N ILE A 105 10.23 0.00 12.73
CA ILE A 105 11.27 0.70 13.53
C ILE A 105 11.62 2.04 12.88
N TYR A 106 11.79 2.07 11.56
CA TYR A 106 12.21 3.27 10.85
C TYR A 106 11.10 4.31 10.72
N GLU A 107 9.84 3.88 10.63
CA GLU A 107 8.69 4.79 10.69
C GLU A 107 8.61 5.54 12.01
N ARG A 108 8.91 4.88 13.15
CA ARG A 108 9.01 5.53 14.45
C ARG A 108 10.15 6.56 14.52
N LEU A 109 11.16 6.42 13.67
CA LEU A 109 12.24 7.39 13.52
C LEU A 109 11.91 8.47 12.47
N GLY A 110 10.67 8.50 11.98
CA GLY A 110 10.18 9.50 11.04
C GLY A 110 10.64 9.29 9.58
N ILE A 111 11.08 8.09 9.20
CA ILE A 111 11.39 7.74 7.82
C ILE A 111 10.17 7.00 7.25
N SER A 112 9.52 7.58 6.26
CA SER A 112 8.42 6.90 5.57
C SER A 112 8.94 5.64 4.87
N THR A 113 8.28 4.50 5.11
CA THR A 113 8.70 3.22 4.51
C THR A 113 7.61 2.59 3.67
N VAL A 114 8.03 1.80 2.68
CA VAL A 114 7.12 0.97 1.87
C VAL A 114 7.58 -0.49 1.98
N ALA A 115 6.83 -1.29 2.74
CA ALA A 115 7.10 -2.71 2.97
C ALA A 115 6.49 -3.57 1.84
N THR A 116 7.22 -3.71 0.74
CA THR A 116 6.71 -4.32 -0.50
C THR A 116 6.38 -5.81 -0.38
N VAL A 117 7.12 -6.57 0.43
CA VAL A 117 6.91 -8.03 0.58
C VAL A 117 5.63 -8.31 1.35
N ALA A 118 5.40 -7.61 2.47
CA ALA A 118 4.18 -7.77 3.25
C ALA A 118 2.94 -7.47 2.41
N TRP A 119 2.94 -6.34 1.70
CA TRP A 119 1.84 -5.95 0.83
C TRP A 119 1.56 -7.00 -0.25
N THR A 120 2.60 -7.45 -0.97
CA THR A 120 2.46 -8.45 -2.04
C THR A 120 1.97 -9.79 -1.49
N SER A 121 2.55 -10.25 -0.38
CA SER A 121 2.16 -11.52 0.25
C SER A 121 0.72 -11.49 0.74
N ASN A 122 0.29 -10.39 1.36
CA ASN A 122 -1.09 -10.21 1.78
C ASN A 122 -2.04 -10.19 0.57
N ARG A 123 -1.67 -9.50 -0.52
CA ARG A 123 -2.51 -9.47 -1.74
C ARG A 123 -2.67 -10.86 -2.36
N ILE A 124 -1.60 -11.66 -2.42
CA ILE A 124 -1.66 -13.05 -2.90
C ILE A 124 -2.54 -13.89 -1.98
N ARG A 125 -2.34 -13.78 -0.66
CA ARG A 125 -3.14 -14.52 0.33
C ARG A 125 -4.62 -14.17 0.23
N GLN A 126 -4.98 -12.91 0.12
CA GLN A 126 -6.35 -12.44 -0.08
C GLN A 126 -6.99 -13.00 -1.35
N THR A 127 -6.22 -13.13 -2.44
CA THR A 127 -6.72 -13.71 -3.68
C THR A 127 -7.04 -15.20 -3.56
N ILE A 128 -6.28 -15.93 -2.73
CA ILE A 128 -6.43 -17.39 -2.55
C ILE A 128 -7.39 -17.73 -1.40
N LEU A 129 -7.37 -16.92 -0.33
CA LEU A 129 -8.14 -17.14 0.91
C LEU A 129 -9.01 -15.90 1.22
N PRO A 130 -10.05 -15.64 0.43
CA PRO A 130 -10.85 -14.43 0.56
C PRO A 130 -11.60 -14.28 1.89
N HIS A 131 -11.74 -15.37 2.67
CA HIS A 131 -12.48 -15.38 3.94
C HIS A 131 -11.59 -15.09 5.18
N GLU A 132 -10.27 -15.07 5.02
CA GLU A 132 -9.30 -14.83 6.11
C GLU A 132 -8.53 -13.51 5.92
N SER A 133 -9.07 -12.58 5.17
CA SER A 133 -8.36 -11.37 4.76
C SER A 133 -8.06 -10.46 5.96
N GLU A 134 -6.79 -10.13 6.13
CA GLU A 134 -6.39 -8.98 6.93
C GLU A 134 -7.03 -7.69 6.35
N PRO A 135 -7.28 -6.68 7.19
CA PRO A 135 -7.84 -5.42 6.71
C PRO A 135 -7.01 -4.83 5.55
N GLU A 136 -7.67 -4.37 4.50
CA GLU A 136 -7.00 -3.66 3.41
C GLU A 136 -6.45 -2.31 3.87
N TRP A 137 -7.14 -1.71 4.84
CA TRP A 137 -6.76 -0.47 5.49
C TRP A 137 -7.24 -0.45 6.95
N SER A 138 -6.48 0.20 7.81
CA SER A 138 -6.88 0.51 9.18
C SER A 138 -6.55 1.97 9.47
N ASP A 139 -7.40 2.63 10.25
CA ASP A 139 -7.09 3.96 10.74
C ASP A 139 -5.88 3.93 11.71
N PRO A 140 -5.21 5.06 11.98
CA PRO A 140 -4.04 5.11 12.86
C PRO A 140 -4.29 4.61 14.29
N SER A 141 -5.53 4.67 14.78
CA SER A 141 -5.92 4.14 16.09
C SER A 141 -6.29 2.65 16.05
N SER A 142 -6.35 2.06 14.85
CA SER A 142 -6.80 0.69 14.59
C SER A 142 -8.23 0.40 15.07
N THR A 143 -9.05 1.44 15.23
CA THR A 143 -10.44 1.32 15.64
C THR A 143 -11.32 0.90 14.48
N PHE A 144 -11.10 1.48 13.30
CA PHE A 144 -11.82 1.17 12.07
C PHE A 144 -10.92 0.46 11.09
N GLN A 145 -11.51 -0.50 10.38
CA GLN A 145 -10.85 -1.31 9.38
C GLN A 145 -11.70 -1.39 8.12
N LEU A 146 -11.07 -1.35 6.96
CA LEU A 146 -11.67 -1.67 5.68
C LEU A 146 -11.33 -3.10 5.34
N VAL A 147 -12.35 -3.94 5.18
CA VAL A 147 -12.18 -5.37 4.86
C VAL A 147 -12.96 -5.73 3.61
N GLU A 148 -12.38 -6.60 2.80
CA GLU A 148 -13.05 -7.22 1.65
C GLU A 148 -13.73 -8.52 2.10
N ARG A 149 -14.97 -8.76 1.66
CA ARG A 149 -15.70 -10.02 1.88
C ARG A 149 -16.44 -10.42 0.61
N ARG A 150 -16.56 -11.73 0.41
CA ARG A 150 -17.39 -12.30 -0.65
C ARG A 150 -18.73 -12.73 -0.09
N VAL A 151 -19.81 -12.32 -0.73
CA VAL A 151 -21.16 -12.67 -0.34
C VAL A 151 -21.42 -14.17 -0.59
N THR A 152 -21.77 -14.88 0.47
CA THR A 152 -22.13 -16.30 0.41
C THR A 152 -23.62 -16.49 0.14
N ALA A 153 -24.03 -17.73 -0.13
CA ALA A 153 -25.45 -18.07 -0.34
C ALA A 153 -26.34 -17.68 0.86
N SER A 154 -25.80 -17.60 2.08
CA SER A 154 -26.53 -17.23 3.29
C SER A 154 -27.03 -15.78 3.29
N LEU A 155 -26.31 -14.86 2.66
CA LEU A 155 -26.68 -13.44 2.55
C LEU A 155 -27.23 -13.07 1.16
N ALA A 156 -27.18 -13.96 0.18
CA ALA A 156 -27.73 -13.70 -1.14
C ALA A 156 -29.25 -13.45 -1.05
N GLY A 157 -29.73 -12.40 -1.74
CA GLY A 157 -31.13 -11.96 -1.69
C GLY A 157 -31.47 -11.04 -0.52
N THR A 158 -30.51 -10.75 0.38
CA THR A 158 -30.70 -9.81 1.50
C THR A 158 -30.36 -8.39 1.04
N THR A 159 -31.11 -7.40 1.51
CA THR A 159 -30.76 -5.97 1.30
C THR A 159 -29.66 -5.54 2.26
N ILE A 160 -28.84 -4.58 1.85
CA ILE A 160 -27.75 -4.03 2.69
C ILE A 160 -28.27 -3.55 4.05
N GLU A 161 -29.40 -2.87 4.08
CA GLU A 161 -30.03 -2.41 5.34
C GLU A 161 -30.21 -3.53 6.38
N LYS A 162 -30.51 -4.73 5.92
CA LYS A 162 -30.74 -5.89 6.80
C LYS A 162 -29.45 -6.54 7.31
N THR A 163 -28.29 -6.20 6.72
CA THR A 163 -27.01 -6.75 7.15
C THR A 163 -26.42 -6.01 8.34
N GLU A 164 -26.96 -4.81 8.66
CA GLU A 164 -26.43 -3.90 9.69
C GLU A 164 -24.95 -3.52 9.48
N ALA A 165 -24.37 -3.89 8.33
CA ALA A 165 -22.98 -3.61 8.00
C ALA A 165 -22.84 -2.33 7.18
N ASN A 166 -21.81 -1.55 7.47
CA ASN A 166 -21.47 -0.37 6.68
C ASN A 166 -20.70 -0.80 5.42
N ILE A 167 -21.43 -1.22 4.39
CA ILE A 167 -20.87 -1.63 3.09
C ILE A 167 -20.65 -0.37 2.26
N VAL A 168 -19.39 -0.02 2.01
CA VAL A 168 -18.99 1.21 1.32
C VAL A 168 -18.77 1.02 -0.17
N LEU A 169 -18.53 -0.22 -0.62
CA LEU A 169 -18.31 -0.54 -2.03
C LEU A 169 -18.83 -1.96 -2.32
N LEU A 170 -19.43 -2.13 -3.50
CA LEU A 170 -19.88 -3.41 -4.01
C LEU A 170 -19.30 -3.62 -5.41
N HIS A 171 -18.66 -4.77 -5.58
CA HIS A 171 -18.11 -5.18 -6.86
C HIS A 171 -18.86 -6.42 -7.35
N ARG A 172 -19.50 -6.32 -8.53
CA ARG A 172 -20.30 -7.38 -9.13
C ARG A 172 -19.86 -7.60 -10.57
N VAL A 173 -19.35 -8.78 -10.86
CA VAL A 173 -18.83 -9.19 -12.19
C VAL A 173 -17.79 -8.19 -12.70
N SER A 174 -18.20 -7.17 -13.45
CA SER A 174 -17.32 -6.15 -14.04
C SER A 174 -17.68 -4.71 -13.63
N SER A 175 -18.65 -4.55 -12.73
CA SER A 175 -19.08 -3.24 -12.24
C SER A 175 -18.68 -3.04 -10.79
N THR A 176 -18.32 -1.81 -10.44
CA THR A 176 -18.08 -1.39 -9.06
C THR A 176 -19.00 -0.21 -8.78
N GLU A 177 -19.75 -0.27 -7.69
CA GLU A 177 -20.70 0.77 -7.31
C GLU A 177 -20.67 1.06 -5.81
N VAL A 178 -21.07 2.27 -5.43
CA VAL A 178 -21.41 2.60 -4.05
C VAL A 178 -22.84 2.16 -3.83
N PRO A 179 -23.06 1.14 -2.99
CA PRO A 179 -24.42 0.58 -2.85
C PRO A 179 -25.31 1.49 -1.99
N THR A 180 -26.61 1.30 -2.13
CA THR A 180 -27.62 1.96 -1.28
C THR A 180 -28.19 0.95 -0.27
N SER A 181 -28.92 1.43 0.74
CA SER A 181 -29.59 0.58 1.73
C SER A 181 -30.53 -0.47 1.10
N SER A 182 -31.12 -0.15 -0.05
CA SER A 182 -32.04 -1.03 -0.80
C SER A 182 -31.33 -1.98 -1.77
N THR A 183 -30.01 -1.84 -1.95
CA THR A 183 -29.24 -2.75 -2.83
C THR A 183 -29.33 -4.17 -2.31
N VAL A 184 -29.70 -5.11 -3.19
CA VAL A 184 -29.82 -6.54 -2.89
C VAL A 184 -28.48 -7.21 -3.19
N LEU A 185 -27.92 -7.90 -2.21
CA LEU A 185 -26.71 -8.69 -2.34
C LEU A 185 -26.96 -9.94 -3.16
N GLN A 186 -26.01 -10.29 -4.03
CA GLN A 186 -26.03 -11.53 -4.81
C GLN A 186 -24.87 -12.41 -4.38
N GLN A 187 -25.02 -13.71 -4.56
CA GLN A 187 -23.93 -14.64 -4.33
C GLN A 187 -22.73 -14.26 -5.19
N ASP A 188 -21.54 -14.39 -4.62
CA ASP A 188 -20.26 -14.03 -5.23
C ASP A 188 -20.00 -12.52 -5.43
N ASP A 189 -20.92 -11.63 -5.02
CA ASP A 189 -20.58 -10.21 -4.90
C ASP A 189 -19.37 -10.05 -3.98
N VAL A 190 -18.50 -9.13 -4.33
CA VAL A 190 -17.38 -8.71 -3.45
C VAL A 190 -17.75 -7.36 -2.85
N ILE A 191 -17.76 -7.29 -1.53
CA ILE A 191 -18.14 -6.10 -0.77
C ILE A 191 -16.99 -5.63 0.10
N HIS A 192 -16.87 -4.31 0.24
CA HIS A 192 -15.93 -3.69 1.17
C HIS A 192 -16.70 -3.08 2.33
N ILE A 193 -16.31 -3.44 3.54
CA ILE A 193 -16.96 -3.05 4.79
C ILE A 193 -15.99 -2.19 5.57
N LEU A 194 -16.44 -1.00 5.97
CA LEU A 194 -15.71 -0.13 6.89
C LEU A 194 -16.36 -0.21 8.27
N ALA A 195 -15.72 -0.90 9.20
CA ALA A 195 -16.30 -1.17 10.51
C ALA A 195 -15.22 -1.42 11.58
N THR A 196 -15.64 -1.57 12.84
CA THR A 196 -14.76 -2.04 13.92
C THR A 196 -14.50 -3.54 13.79
N ALA A 197 -13.43 -4.02 14.43
CA ALA A 197 -13.12 -5.46 14.44
C ALA A 197 -14.28 -6.31 15.02
N GLN A 198 -15.04 -5.77 15.97
CA GLN A 198 -16.20 -6.44 16.55
C GLN A 198 -17.35 -6.57 15.54
N ASP A 199 -17.67 -5.49 14.81
CA ASP A 199 -18.74 -5.50 13.81
C ASP A 199 -18.39 -6.40 12.63
N ILE A 200 -17.11 -6.42 12.24
CA ILE A 200 -16.60 -7.34 11.19
C ILE A 200 -16.79 -8.80 11.61
N ALA A 201 -16.45 -9.14 12.86
CA ALA A 201 -16.64 -10.50 13.37
C ALA A 201 -18.12 -10.89 13.41
N ALA A 202 -19.01 -9.97 13.77
CA ALA A 202 -20.46 -10.19 13.75
C ALA A 202 -20.97 -10.44 12.32
N PHE A 203 -20.48 -9.67 11.35
CA PHE A 203 -20.83 -9.85 9.95
C PHE A 203 -20.29 -11.17 9.38
N ASP A 204 -19.07 -11.57 9.75
CA ASP A 204 -18.46 -12.85 9.33
C ASP A 204 -19.28 -14.05 9.86
N ALA A 205 -19.88 -13.92 11.03
CA ALA A 205 -20.81 -14.92 11.55
C ALA A 205 -22.09 -15.04 10.70
N GLN A 206 -22.62 -13.94 10.20
CA GLN A 206 -23.75 -13.95 9.26
C GLN A 206 -23.37 -14.58 7.93
N LEU A 207 -22.18 -14.26 7.39
CA LEU A 207 -21.66 -14.88 6.16
C LEU A 207 -21.53 -16.39 6.26
N SER A 208 -21.13 -16.89 7.42
CA SER A 208 -20.97 -18.34 7.65
C SER A 208 -22.28 -19.08 7.93
N GLY A 209 -23.42 -18.37 8.02
CA GLY A 209 -24.70 -18.96 8.36
C GLY A 209 -24.82 -19.44 9.81
N ALA A 210 -23.87 -19.05 10.68
CA ALA A 210 -23.94 -19.28 12.13
C ALA A 210 -24.94 -18.27 12.72
N ALA A 211 -26.23 -18.61 12.72
CA ALA A 211 -27.27 -17.80 13.34
C ALA A 211 -26.93 -17.56 14.81
N THR A 212 -26.74 -16.31 15.22
CA THR A 212 -26.82 -15.92 16.61
C THR A 212 -28.24 -16.22 17.08
N SER A 213 -28.42 -17.35 17.77
CA SER A 213 -29.65 -17.60 18.54
C SER A 213 -29.75 -16.54 19.64
N HIS A 214 -30.46 -15.47 19.36
CA HIS A 214 -30.88 -14.54 20.37
C HIS A 214 -31.86 -15.29 21.28
N ASN A 215 -31.35 -15.79 22.40
CA ASN A 215 -32.13 -16.41 23.44
C ASN A 215 -32.95 -15.31 24.14
N GLY A 216 -34.14 -15.08 23.64
CA GLY A 216 -35.16 -14.30 24.32
C GLY A 216 -35.61 -15.03 25.58
N GLY A 217 -34.93 -14.83 26.69
CA GLY A 217 -35.37 -15.26 28.01
C GLY A 217 -36.48 -14.32 28.52
N HIS A 218 -37.70 -14.75 28.32
CA HIS A 218 -38.82 -14.26 29.14
C HIS A 218 -38.73 -14.96 30.49
N SER A 219 -38.62 -14.21 31.56
CA SER A 219 -39.34 -14.42 32.83
C SER A 219 -39.16 -13.20 33.71
#